data_6f8dcf6c5a6628d0bc9b8152d516feb5
#
_entry.id   6f8dcf6c5a6628d0bc9b8152d516feb5
#
_cell.length_a   1.000
_cell.length_b   1.000
_cell.length_c   1.000
_cell.angle_alpha   90.00
_cell.angle_beta   90.00
_cell.angle_gamma   90.00
#
_symmetry.space_group_name_H-M   'P 1'
#
loop_
_entity.id
_entity.type
_entity.pdbx_description
1 polymer ?
#
loop_
_entity_poly.entity_id
_entity_poly.type
_entity_poly.pdbx_seq_one_letter_code
_entity_poly.pdbx_strand_id
1 'polypeptide(L)'
;MLDGIEKMRKLLTANKEAEINCESLMEDQDFNKHFKRADLEALMDPFMSNFHMTLKTSLSRSGVSCNRIDSVELVGEATRIPIVQEAIKSIFGKKELSRTLNSQDCIARGCALQASMLNPLIQTAPFEIEEFNPIPISITYKFRGKDKYITKELFKLGTTFPSTKSITFENSTGGADLLVHYPDKCDIIPGLPTQIAQYEIAEGKPDPHKKV
;
A
#
# COMPACT_ATOMS: atom_id res chain seq x y z
N MET A 1 -6.76 -28.80 13.21
CA MET A 1 -6.41 -27.72 14.15
C MET A 1 -6.51 -26.31 13.53
N LEU A 2 -5.86 -25.98 12.42
CA LEU A 2 -5.93 -24.63 11.81
C LEU A 2 -7.36 -24.19 11.51
N ASP A 3 -8.19 -25.05 10.94
CA ASP A 3 -9.60 -24.74 10.67
C ASP A 3 -10.42 -24.49 11.94
N GLY A 4 -10.10 -25.21 13.03
CA GLY A 4 -10.72 -24.99 14.35
C GLY A 4 -10.36 -23.62 14.92
N ILE A 5 -9.07 -23.22 14.80
CA ILE A 5 -8.59 -21.88 15.22
C ILE A 5 -9.29 -20.79 14.41
N GLU A 6 -9.42 -20.97 13.10
CA GLU A 6 -10.08 -20.01 12.22
C GLU A 6 -11.56 -19.82 12.57
N LYS A 7 -12.28 -20.93 12.82
CA LYS A 7 -13.67 -20.92 13.29
C LYS A 7 -13.79 -20.21 14.64
N MET A 8 -12.95 -20.58 15.60
CA MET A 8 -12.92 -19.95 16.93
C MET A 8 -12.64 -18.44 16.82
N ARG A 9 -11.66 -18.02 16.05
CA ARG A 9 -11.35 -16.61 15.82
C ARG A 9 -12.56 -15.85 15.26
N LYS A 10 -13.27 -16.42 14.30
CA LYS A 10 -14.51 -15.83 13.76
C LYS A 10 -15.61 -15.72 14.83
N LEU A 11 -15.79 -16.74 15.65
CA LEU A 11 -16.74 -16.68 16.76
C LEU A 11 -16.39 -15.59 17.76
N LEU A 12 -15.13 -15.39 18.09
CA LEU A 12 -14.67 -14.35 19.02
C LEU A 12 -14.87 -12.92 18.50
N THR A 13 -15.17 -12.71 17.21
CA THR A 13 -15.56 -11.38 16.72
C THR A 13 -16.96 -10.97 17.20
N ALA A 14 -17.85 -11.92 17.40
CA ALA A 14 -19.21 -11.69 17.87
C ALA A 14 -19.36 -12.01 19.37
N ASN A 15 -18.78 -13.11 19.83
CA ASN A 15 -18.92 -13.62 21.20
C ASN A 15 -17.73 -13.19 22.06
N LYS A 16 -17.93 -13.09 23.37
CA LYS A 16 -16.85 -12.83 24.32
C LYS A 16 -15.96 -14.05 24.59
N GLU A 17 -16.48 -15.24 24.30
CA GLU A 17 -15.87 -16.53 24.58
C GLU A 17 -16.18 -17.50 23.43
N ALA A 18 -15.29 -18.43 23.16
CA ALA A 18 -15.46 -19.50 22.18
C ALA A 18 -14.65 -20.72 22.55
N GLU A 19 -15.06 -21.88 22.09
CA GLU A 19 -14.33 -23.14 22.27
C GLU A 19 -13.73 -23.62 20.93
N ILE A 20 -12.59 -24.24 21.03
CA ILE A 20 -12.00 -25.02 19.95
C ILE A 20 -12.06 -26.49 20.33
N ASN A 21 -12.68 -27.29 19.46
CA ASN A 21 -12.74 -28.74 19.58
C ASN A 21 -12.07 -29.33 18.36
N CYS A 22 -11.05 -30.13 18.58
CA CYS A 22 -10.36 -30.91 17.54
C CYS A 22 -10.34 -32.37 17.98
N GLU A 23 -11.17 -33.17 17.34
CA GLU A 23 -11.22 -34.61 17.58
C GLU A 23 -9.99 -35.33 16.97
N SER A 24 -9.50 -36.32 17.65
CA SER A 24 -8.38 -37.19 17.22
C SER A 24 -7.16 -36.41 16.72
N LEU A 25 -6.77 -35.36 17.46
CA LEU A 25 -5.69 -34.47 17.03
C LEU A 25 -4.32 -35.17 17.00
N MET A 26 -4.06 -35.99 17.99
CA MET A 26 -2.82 -36.77 18.10
C MET A 26 -3.05 -38.02 18.98
N GLU A 27 -2.68 -39.22 18.52
CA GLU A 27 -2.84 -40.49 19.25
C GLU A 27 -4.26 -40.74 19.77
N ASP A 28 -5.28 -40.45 18.94
CA ASP A 28 -6.71 -40.54 19.27
C ASP A 28 -7.14 -39.69 20.46
N GLN A 29 -6.36 -38.66 20.80
CA GLN A 29 -6.74 -37.72 21.85
C GLN A 29 -7.43 -36.49 21.26
N ASP A 30 -8.51 -36.06 21.90
CA ASP A 30 -9.23 -34.87 21.56
C ASP A 30 -8.60 -33.66 22.24
N PHE A 31 -8.54 -32.53 21.51
CA PHE A 31 -8.13 -31.26 22.05
C PHE A 31 -9.32 -30.33 22.18
N ASN A 32 -9.68 -30.00 23.44
CA ASN A 32 -10.75 -29.08 23.77
C ASN A 32 -10.20 -27.93 24.60
N LYS A 33 -10.42 -26.70 24.16
CA LYS A 33 -9.99 -25.54 24.93
C LYS A 33 -10.95 -24.36 24.76
N HIS A 34 -11.23 -23.74 25.89
CA HIS A 34 -12.01 -22.50 25.97
C HIS A 34 -11.11 -21.29 25.87
N PHE A 35 -11.50 -20.28 25.05
CA PHE A 35 -10.77 -19.04 24.86
C PHE A 35 -11.68 -17.85 25.10
N LYS A 36 -11.14 -16.81 25.70
CA LYS A 36 -11.78 -15.51 25.84
C LYS A 36 -11.32 -14.54 24.77
N ARG A 37 -12.19 -13.63 24.35
CA ARG A 37 -11.81 -12.57 23.43
C ARG A 37 -10.64 -11.74 23.97
N ALA A 38 -10.62 -11.45 25.29
CA ALA A 38 -9.54 -10.71 25.93
C ALA A 38 -8.16 -11.36 25.74
N ASP A 39 -8.09 -12.71 25.73
CA ASP A 39 -6.84 -13.43 25.49
C ASP A 39 -6.35 -13.23 24.04
N LEU A 40 -7.28 -13.24 23.07
CA LEU A 40 -6.97 -12.95 21.67
C LEU A 40 -6.51 -11.49 21.50
N GLU A 41 -7.21 -10.55 22.11
CA GLU A 41 -6.88 -9.12 22.03
C GLU A 41 -5.51 -8.83 22.66
N ALA A 42 -5.15 -9.46 23.76
CA ALA A 42 -3.82 -9.35 24.37
C ALA A 42 -2.70 -9.85 23.44
N LEU A 43 -2.95 -10.93 22.71
CA LEU A 43 -2.00 -11.42 21.68
C LEU A 43 -1.85 -10.46 20.49
N MET A 44 -2.83 -9.61 20.26
CA MET A 44 -2.82 -8.64 19.16
C MET A 44 -2.08 -7.33 19.50
N ASP A 45 -1.71 -7.08 20.75
CA ASP A 45 -1.10 -5.81 21.20
C ASP A 45 0.07 -5.32 20.31
N PRO A 46 1.06 -6.15 19.94
CA PRO A 46 2.16 -5.71 19.08
C PRO A 46 1.67 -5.27 17.68
N PHE A 47 0.69 -5.98 17.13
CA PHE A 47 0.06 -5.62 15.87
C PHE A 47 -0.74 -4.33 15.99
N MET A 48 -1.52 -4.18 17.05
CA MET A 48 -2.36 -2.99 17.28
C MET A 48 -1.53 -1.72 17.46
N SER A 49 -0.35 -1.81 18.06
CA SER A 49 0.59 -0.68 18.17
C SER A 49 1.02 -0.18 16.80
N ASN A 50 1.44 -1.09 15.92
CA ASN A 50 1.81 -0.75 14.54
C ASN A 50 0.62 -0.23 13.74
N PHE A 51 -0.55 -0.82 13.92
CA PHE A 51 -1.79 -0.41 13.26
C PHE A 51 -2.18 1.03 13.63
N HIS A 52 -2.15 1.38 14.92
CA HIS A 52 -2.39 2.74 15.40
C HIS A 52 -1.39 3.74 14.80
N MET A 53 -0.11 3.40 14.79
CA MET A 53 0.93 4.25 14.21
C MET A 53 0.70 4.47 12.72
N THR A 54 0.37 3.42 11.97
CA THR A 54 0.10 3.49 10.53
C THR A 54 -1.09 4.40 10.23
N LEU A 55 -2.22 4.25 10.94
CA LEU A 55 -3.40 5.08 10.75
C LEU A 55 -3.13 6.56 11.07
N LYS A 56 -2.45 6.85 12.19
CA LYS A 56 -2.08 8.22 12.57
C LYS A 56 -1.13 8.85 11.54
N THR A 57 -0.15 8.10 11.06
CA THR A 57 0.80 8.55 10.05
C THR A 57 0.09 8.84 8.73
N SER A 58 -0.82 7.96 8.29
CA SER A 58 -1.61 8.15 7.07
C SER A 58 -2.47 9.40 7.16
N LEU A 59 -3.15 9.60 8.28
CA LEU A 59 -3.98 10.79 8.51
C LEU A 59 -3.12 12.06 8.52
N SER A 60 -1.97 12.05 9.19
CA SER A 60 -1.03 13.18 9.21
C SER A 60 -0.49 13.51 7.82
N ARG A 61 -0.10 12.49 7.05
CA ARG A 61 0.42 12.66 5.68
C ARG A 61 -0.63 13.18 4.70
N SER A 62 -1.90 12.82 4.90
CA SER A 62 -2.99 13.30 4.04
C SER A 62 -3.26 14.81 4.18
N GLY A 63 -2.86 15.44 5.29
CA GLY A 63 -3.19 16.83 5.60
C GLY A 63 -4.69 17.06 5.83
N VAL A 64 -5.50 16.00 5.90
CA VAL A 64 -6.96 16.09 6.11
C VAL A 64 -7.25 15.99 7.60
N SER A 65 -8.01 16.95 8.14
CA SER A 65 -8.47 16.86 9.52
C SER A 65 -9.63 15.87 9.66
N CYS A 66 -9.73 15.19 10.81
CA CYS A 66 -10.79 14.21 11.08
C CYS A 66 -12.21 14.77 10.90
N ASN A 67 -12.40 16.08 11.12
CA ASN A 67 -13.70 16.74 10.96
C ASN A 67 -14.15 16.85 9.50
N ARG A 68 -13.22 16.76 8.55
CA ARG A 68 -13.51 16.79 7.11
C ARG A 68 -13.72 15.40 6.50
N ILE A 69 -13.59 14.36 7.32
CA ILE A 69 -13.87 12.99 6.89
C ILE A 69 -15.34 12.71 7.18
N ASP A 70 -16.15 12.49 6.16
CA ASP A 70 -17.59 12.25 6.32
C ASP A 70 -17.84 10.84 6.86
N SER A 71 -17.21 9.83 6.27
CA SER A 71 -17.37 8.44 6.67
C SER A 71 -16.05 7.67 6.60
N VAL A 72 -15.96 6.59 7.37
CA VAL A 72 -14.85 5.63 7.34
C VAL A 72 -15.43 4.29 6.96
N GLU A 73 -15.15 3.84 5.75
CA GLU A 73 -15.63 2.56 5.23
C GLU A 73 -14.70 1.42 5.61
N LEU A 74 -15.26 0.31 6.10
CA LEU A 74 -14.50 -0.87 6.51
C LEU A 74 -14.49 -1.93 5.41
N VAL A 75 -13.29 -2.36 5.04
CA VAL A 75 -13.05 -3.40 4.03
C VAL A 75 -12.12 -4.46 4.60
N GLY A 76 -12.40 -5.72 4.30
CA GLY A 76 -11.63 -6.87 4.76
C GLY A 76 -12.14 -7.49 6.06
N GLU A 77 -12.02 -8.80 6.18
CA GLU A 77 -12.54 -9.61 7.28
C GLU A 77 -11.99 -9.22 8.66
N ALA A 78 -10.70 -8.83 8.73
CA ALA A 78 -10.05 -8.43 9.97
C ALA A 78 -10.67 -7.18 10.61
N THR A 79 -11.35 -6.34 9.82
CA THR A 79 -12.06 -5.17 10.35
C THR A 79 -13.30 -5.50 11.17
N ARG A 80 -13.69 -6.78 11.21
CA ARG A 80 -14.77 -7.26 12.09
C ARG A 80 -14.34 -7.41 13.54
N ILE A 81 -13.05 -7.46 13.81
CA ILE A 81 -12.50 -7.63 15.17
C ILE A 81 -12.79 -6.35 15.99
N PRO A 82 -13.43 -6.46 17.18
CA PRO A 82 -13.86 -5.29 17.94
C PRO A 82 -12.74 -4.31 18.26
N ILE A 83 -11.59 -4.77 18.75
CA ILE A 83 -10.45 -3.89 19.09
C ILE A 83 -9.95 -3.08 17.88
N VAL A 84 -10.00 -3.65 16.67
CA VAL A 84 -9.65 -2.95 15.42
C VAL A 84 -10.64 -1.82 15.15
N GLN A 85 -11.95 -2.09 15.31
CA GLN A 85 -12.98 -1.07 15.11
C GLN A 85 -12.90 0.05 16.14
N GLU A 86 -12.64 -0.27 17.39
CA GLU A 86 -12.47 0.72 18.46
C GLU A 86 -11.25 1.62 18.22
N ALA A 87 -10.16 1.03 17.76
CA ALA A 87 -8.97 1.78 17.36
C ALA A 87 -9.27 2.78 16.23
N ILE A 88 -9.97 2.34 15.18
CA ILE A 88 -10.37 3.19 14.07
C ILE A 88 -11.30 4.31 14.54
N LYS A 89 -12.34 3.98 15.31
CA LYS A 89 -13.26 4.97 15.89
C LYS A 89 -12.54 6.04 16.70
N SER A 90 -11.61 5.61 17.53
CA SER A 90 -10.82 6.51 18.39
C SER A 90 -9.95 7.46 17.59
N ILE A 91 -9.26 6.96 16.54
CA ILE A 91 -8.33 7.76 15.73
C ILE A 91 -9.08 8.76 14.86
N PHE A 92 -10.16 8.34 14.23
CA PHE A 92 -10.94 9.19 13.32
C PHE A 92 -12.05 10.01 14.03
N GLY A 93 -12.23 9.84 15.33
CA GLY A 93 -13.27 10.54 16.10
C GLY A 93 -14.69 10.20 15.65
N LYS A 94 -14.91 8.99 15.14
CA LYS A 94 -16.22 8.54 14.63
C LYS A 94 -16.94 7.65 15.63
N LYS A 95 -18.22 7.91 15.84
CA LYS A 95 -19.07 7.04 16.68
C LYS A 95 -19.43 5.74 15.95
N GLU A 96 -19.65 5.83 14.65
CA GLU A 96 -20.03 4.71 13.80
C GLU A 96 -19.06 4.59 12.61
N LEU A 97 -18.87 3.37 12.15
CA LEU A 97 -18.06 3.03 10.98
C LEU A 97 -19.01 2.51 9.89
N SER A 98 -18.78 2.94 8.66
CA SER A 98 -19.57 2.55 7.51
C SER A 98 -19.21 1.13 7.06
N ARG A 99 -20.23 0.37 6.61
CA ARG A 99 -20.13 -1.01 6.11
C ARG A 99 -21.04 -1.20 4.92
N THR A 100 -21.04 -0.25 3.99
CA THR A 100 -21.88 -0.30 2.80
C THR A 100 -21.33 -1.27 1.76
N LEU A 101 -20.03 -1.55 1.84
CA LEU A 101 -19.34 -2.49 0.98
C LEU A 101 -19.31 -3.90 1.57
N ASN A 102 -19.48 -4.91 0.72
CA ASN A 102 -19.22 -6.29 1.13
C ASN A 102 -17.73 -6.50 1.36
N SER A 103 -17.31 -6.78 2.59
CA SER A 103 -15.93 -6.89 3.00
C SER A 103 -15.14 -8.05 2.37
N GLN A 104 -15.83 -9.03 1.76
CA GLN A 104 -15.20 -10.20 1.15
C GLN A 104 -14.90 -10.00 -0.33
N ASP A 105 -15.80 -9.37 -1.08
CA ASP A 105 -15.74 -9.31 -2.55
C ASP A 105 -15.57 -7.90 -3.12
N CYS A 106 -15.69 -6.85 -2.31
CA CYS A 106 -15.64 -5.46 -2.79
C CYS A 106 -14.33 -5.13 -3.55
N ILE A 107 -13.19 -5.70 -3.14
CA ILE A 107 -11.91 -5.49 -3.83
C ILE A 107 -11.95 -6.14 -5.21
N ALA A 108 -12.42 -7.39 -5.32
CA ALA A 108 -12.56 -8.08 -6.59
C ALA A 108 -13.54 -7.36 -7.53
N ARG A 109 -14.65 -6.84 -7.00
CA ARG A 109 -15.61 -6.02 -7.76
C ARG A 109 -14.99 -4.71 -8.22
N GLY A 110 -14.21 -4.04 -7.37
CA GLY A 110 -13.47 -2.83 -7.73
C GLY A 110 -12.47 -3.08 -8.86
N CYS A 111 -11.70 -4.16 -8.79
CA CYS A 111 -10.79 -4.58 -9.86
C CYS A 111 -11.54 -4.87 -11.17
N ALA A 112 -12.68 -5.57 -11.12
CA ALA A 112 -13.49 -5.84 -12.29
C ALA A 112 -14.04 -4.55 -12.92
N LEU A 113 -14.48 -3.60 -12.09
CA LEU A 113 -14.95 -2.30 -12.55
C LEU A 113 -13.83 -1.51 -13.23
N GLN A 114 -12.64 -1.46 -12.62
CA GLN A 114 -11.47 -0.79 -13.19
C GLN A 114 -11.06 -1.45 -14.54
N ALA A 115 -11.05 -2.77 -14.60
CA ALA A 115 -10.78 -3.50 -15.85
C ALA A 115 -11.80 -3.18 -16.95
N SER A 116 -13.09 -3.03 -16.57
CA SER A 116 -14.15 -2.65 -17.51
C SER A 116 -13.94 -1.24 -18.06
N MET A 117 -13.51 -0.29 -17.22
CA MET A 117 -13.21 1.09 -17.67
C MET A 117 -12.03 1.16 -18.63
N LEU A 118 -11.04 0.28 -18.47
CA LEU A 118 -9.87 0.21 -19.35
C LEU A 118 -10.16 -0.55 -20.66
N ASN A 119 -11.26 -1.28 -20.74
CA ASN A 119 -11.63 -2.05 -21.93
C ASN A 119 -12.48 -1.21 -22.89
N PRO A 120 -11.99 -0.90 -24.10
CA PRO A 120 -12.74 -0.08 -25.06
C PRO A 120 -14.02 -0.74 -25.58
N LEU A 121 -14.19 -2.04 -25.38
CA LEU A 121 -15.39 -2.79 -25.81
C LEU A 121 -16.53 -2.76 -24.80
N ILE A 122 -16.30 -2.29 -23.56
CA ILE A 122 -17.28 -2.27 -22.49
C ILE A 122 -17.65 -0.81 -22.19
N GLN A 123 -18.93 -0.48 -22.30
CA GLN A 123 -19.43 0.81 -21.90
C GLN A 123 -19.77 0.78 -20.40
N THR A 124 -18.99 1.50 -19.60
CA THR A 124 -19.30 1.74 -18.18
C THR A 124 -19.56 3.22 -17.97
N ALA A 125 -20.34 3.55 -16.94
CA ALA A 125 -20.45 4.94 -16.48
C ALA A 125 -19.06 5.45 -16.09
N PRO A 126 -18.52 6.51 -16.72
CA PRO A 126 -17.19 7.00 -16.43
C PRO A 126 -17.16 7.63 -15.04
N PHE A 127 -16.13 7.35 -14.27
CA PHE A 127 -15.74 8.08 -13.08
C PHE A 127 -14.23 8.30 -13.09
N GLU A 128 -13.80 9.40 -12.55
CA GLU A 128 -12.37 9.74 -12.47
C GLU A 128 -11.76 9.11 -11.23
N ILE A 129 -10.59 8.48 -11.42
CA ILE A 129 -9.73 8.01 -10.33
C ILE A 129 -8.44 8.83 -10.40
N GLU A 130 -8.18 9.60 -9.36
CA GLU A 130 -6.92 10.31 -9.21
C GLU A 130 -5.99 9.47 -8.33
N GLU A 131 -4.96 8.92 -8.95
CA GLU A 131 -3.93 8.14 -8.26
C GLU A 131 -2.69 9.01 -8.01
N PHE A 132 -1.96 8.73 -6.97
CA PHE A 132 -0.72 9.44 -6.65
C PHE A 132 0.42 8.49 -6.32
N ASN A 133 1.63 8.95 -6.55
CA ASN A 133 2.85 8.20 -6.25
C ASN A 133 3.14 8.19 -4.74
N PRO A 134 3.07 7.03 -4.06
CA PRO A 134 3.31 6.93 -2.63
C PRO A 134 4.80 6.92 -2.26
N ILE A 135 5.70 6.74 -3.23
CA ILE A 135 7.15 6.65 -3.01
C ILE A 135 7.86 7.56 -4.01
N PRO A 136 8.70 8.51 -3.57
CA PRO A 136 9.42 9.37 -4.49
C PRO A 136 10.37 8.55 -5.37
N ILE A 137 10.58 8.99 -6.62
CA ILE A 137 11.46 8.34 -7.58
C ILE A 137 12.55 9.32 -8.00
N SER A 138 13.78 8.88 -7.91
CA SER A 138 14.96 9.65 -8.28
C SER A 138 15.69 9.02 -9.46
N ILE A 139 16.41 9.85 -10.18
CA ILE A 139 17.37 9.43 -11.19
C ILE A 139 18.75 9.92 -10.82
N THR A 140 19.72 9.01 -10.88
CA THR A 140 21.14 9.34 -10.78
C THR A 140 21.78 9.05 -12.13
N TYR A 141 22.53 9.99 -12.65
CA TYR A 141 23.21 9.82 -13.91
C TYR A 141 24.65 10.33 -13.85
N LYS A 142 25.50 9.74 -14.69
CA LYS A 142 26.88 10.09 -14.87
C LYS A 142 27.20 10.16 -16.36
N PHE A 143 27.77 11.26 -16.82
CA PHE A 143 28.28 11.35 -18.18
C PHE A 143 29.60 10.58 -18.34
N ARG A 144 29.76 9.88 -19.44
CA ARG A 144 31.02 9.21 -19.76
C ARG A 144 32.13 10.22 -19.84
N GLY A 145 33.28 9.91 -19.26
CA GLY A 145 34.41 10.81 -19.17
C GLY A 145 34.31 11.89 -18.07
N LYS A 146 33.28 11.90 -17.27
CA LYS A 146 33.14 12.76 -16.09
C LYS A 146 32.97 11.91 -14.83
N ASP A 147 33.64 12.30 -13.72
CA ASP A 147 33.58 11.56 -12.45
C ASP A 147 32.45 11.98 -11.52
N LYS A 148 31.60 12.90 -11.96
CA LYS A 148 30.55 13.46 -11.15
C LYS A 148 29.20 12.74 -11.41
N TYR A 149 28.61 12.19 -10.34
CA TYR A 149 27.22 11.73 -10.34
C TYR A 149 26.30 12.90 -10.04
N ILE A 150 25.17 12.95 -10.74
CA ILE A 150 24.14 13.96 -10.54
C ILE A 150 22.84 13.20 -10.23
N THR A 151 22.26 13.49 -9.05
CA THR A 151 20.98 12.91 -8.64
C THR A 151 19.89 13.98 -8.69
N LYS A 152 18.76 13.66 -9.33
CA LYS A 152 17.58 14.52 -9.38
C LYS A 152 16.36 13.71 -8.99
N GLU A 153 15.50 14.30 -8.17
CA GLU A 153 14.17 13.74 -7.89
C GLU A 153 13.27 14.00 -9.09
N LEU A 154 12.75 12.92 -9.70
CA LEU A 154 11.84 12.98 -10.85
C LEU A 154 10.40 13.13 -10.42
N PHE A 155 9.95 12.23 -9.57
CA PHE A 155 8.61 12.21 -9.06
C PHE A 155 8.66 12.35 -7.55
N LYS A 156 8.09 13.44 -7.06
CA LYS A 156 7.93 13.68 -5.62
C LYS A 156 6.85 12.78 -5.05
N LEU A 157 6.92 12.56 -3.74
CA LEU A 157 5.80 11.99 -3.00
C LEU A 157 4.52 12.77 -3.32
N GLY A 158 3.43 12.08 -3.65
CA GLY A 158 2.15 12.70 -3.99
C GLY A 158 2.03 13.20 -5.44
N THR A 159 3.00 12.92 -6.32
CA THR A 159 2.84 13.20 -7.76
C THR A 159 1.71 12.34 -8.32
N THR A 160 0.74 12.96 -9.00
CA THR A 160 -0.41 12.27 -9.59
C THR A 160 -0.03 11.44 -10.82
N PHE A 161 -0.76 10.36 -11.09
CA PHE A 161 -0.65 9.51 -12.27
C PHE A 161 -1.81 9.74 -13.25
N PRO A 162 -1.56 9.53 -14.56
CA PRO A 162 -0.28 9.37 -15.24
C PRO A 162 0.52 10.67 -15.30
N SER A 163 1.84 10.58 -15.19
CA SER A 163 2.72 11.77 -15.24
C SER A 163 3.99 11.46 -16.04
N THR A 164 4.40 12.41 -16.86
CA THR A 164 5.63 12.32 -17.66
C THR A 164 6.59 13.43 -17.25
N LYS A 165 7.85 13.08 -17.05
CA LYS A 165 8.92 14.04 -16.79
C LYS A 165 10.01 13.90 -17.84
N SER A 166 10.53 15.03 -18.29
CA SER A 166 11.63 15.09 -19.23
C SER A 166 12.88 15.62 -18.55
N ILE A 167 14.03 15.02 -18.87
CA ILE A 167 15.33 15.52 -18.47
C ILE A 167 16.09 15.86 -19.73
N THR A 168 16.51 17.10 -19.83
CA THR A 168 17.36 17.56 -20.93
C THR A 168 18.82 17.50 -20.47
N PHE A 169 19.65 16.85 -21.25
CA PHE A 169 21.08 16.79 -21.06
C PHE A 169 21.73 17.78 -22.03
N GLU A 170 22.42 18.77 -21.49
CA GLU A 170 23.21 19.71 -22.31
C GLU A 170 24.57 19.08 -22.61
N ASN A 171 25.01 19.12 -23.88
CA ASN A 171 26.33 18.68 -24.34
C ASN A 171 26.73 17.24 -24.01
N SER A 172 25.86 16.27 -24.16
CA SER A 172 26.20 14.85 -23.92
C SER A 172 26.62 14.12 -25.21
N THR A 173 27.70 14.57 -25.86
CA THR A 173 28.29 13.84 -27.02
C THR A 173 28.90 12.49 -26.60
N GLY A 174 29.27 12.31 -25.33
CA GLY A 174 29.97 11.12 -24.84
C GLY A 174 29.09 10.03 -24.22
N GLY A 175 27.74 10.16 -24.30
CA GLY A 175 26.85 9.21 -23.65
C GLY A 175 26.71 9.39 -22.13
N ALA A 176 25.80 8.66 -21.51
CA ALA A 176 25.55 8.72 -20.08
C ALA A 176 25.01 7.39 -19.54
N ASP A 177 25.35 7.06 -18.30
CA ASP A 177 24.76 5.96 -17.55
C ASP A 177 23.72 6.53 -16.60
N LEU A 178 22.52 5.96 -16.62
CA LEU A 178 21.37 6.41 -15.83
C LEU A 178 20.88 5.29 -14.92
N LEU A 179 20.64 5.62 -13.68
CA LEU A 179 20.03 4.75 -12.68
C LEU A 179 18.74 5.39 -12.16
N VAL A 180 17.61 4.72 -12.36
CA VAL A 180 16.33 5.10 -11.77
C VAL A 180 16.15 4.29 -10.50
N HIS A 181 15.94 4.98 -9.39
CA HIS A 181 15.91 4.32 -8.07
C HIS A 181 15.00 5.07 -7.07
N TYR A 182 14.63 4.37 -6.02
CA TYR A 182 14.03 5.02 -4.87
C TYR A 182 15.12 5.71 -4.03
N PRO A 183 14.85 6.87 -3.42
CA PRO A 183 15.79 7.51 -2.52
C PRO A 183 16.08 6.64 -1.28
N ASP A 184 17.34 6.63 -0.82
CA ASP A 184 17.79 5.81 0.32
C ASP A 184 17.05 6.11 1.64
N LYS A 185 16.46 7.30 1.76
CA LYS A 185 15.76 7.76 2.97
C LYS A 185 14.24 7.65 2.88
N CYS A 186 13.70 6.94 1.90
CA CYS A 186 12.25 6.76 1.83
C CYS A 186 11.82 5.47 2.55
N ASP A 187 10.61 5.49 3.12
CA ASP A 187 9.97 4.31 3.70
C ASP A 187 9.55 3.36 2.58
N ILE A 188 10.49 2.56 2.10
CA ILE A 188 10.23 1.55 1.06
C ILE A 188 9.58 0.34 1.73
N ILE A 189 8.64 -0.28 1.01
CA ILE A 189 8.05 -1.55 1.43
C ILE A 189 9.16 -2.59 1.60
N PRO A 190 9.27 -3.28 2.74
CA PRO A 190 10.28 -4.30 2.95
C PRO A 190 10.32 -5.32 1.81
N GLY A 191 11.51 -5.56 1.26
CA GLY A 191 11.71 -6.49 0.15
C GLY A 191 11.57 -5.86 -1.25
N LEU A 192 11.20 -4.59 -1.36
CA LEU A 192 11.22 -3.88 -2.64
C LEU A 192 12.69 -3.50 -2.98
N PRO A 193 13.19 -3.84 -4.18
CA PRO A 193 14.52 -3.43 -4.59
C PRO A 193 14.61 -1.90 -4.71
N THR A 194 15.69 -1.31 -4.23
CA THR A 194 15.91 0.14 -4.32
C THR A 194 16.11 0.60 -5.76
N GLN A 195 16.72 -0.23 -6.60
CA GLN A 195 16.90 0.03 -8.02
C GLN A 195 15.66 -0.35 -8.81
N ILE A 196 15.12 0.60 -9.59
CA ILE A 196 13.95 0.38 -10.47
C ILE A 196 14.42 -0.02 -11.86
N ALA A 197 15.34 0.75 -12.44
CA ALA A 197 15.84 0.52 -13.79
C ALA A 197 17.23 1.15 -13.99
N GLN A 198 17.99 0.58 -14.91
CA GLN A 198 19.26 1.13 -15.35
C GLN A 198 19.26 1.26 -16.87
N TYR A 199 19.74 2.39 -17.37
CA TYR A 199 19.82 2.70 -18.78
C TYR A 199 21.20 3.21 -19.15
N GLU A 200 21.59 2.89 -20.36
CA GLU A 200 22.83 3.40 -20.98
C GLU A 200 22.43 4.22 -22.20
N ILE A 201 22.81 5.50 -22.21
CA ILE A 201 22.64 6.36 -23.37
C ILE A 201 23.91 6.26 -24.20
N ALA A 202 23.78 5.80 -25.42
CA ALA A 202 24.89 5.75 -26.38
C ALA A 202 25.35 7.17 -26.75
N GLU A 203 26.58 7.26 -27.23
CA GLU A 203 27.09 8.50 -27.81
C GLU A 203 26.22 8.98 -28.97
N GLY A 204 25.70 10.20 -28.85
CA GLY A 204 24.96 10.82 -29.92
C GLY A 204 25.92 11.29 -31.03
N LYS A 205 25.58 11.05 -32.31
CA LYS A 205 26.28 11.74 -33.40
C LYS A 205 25.97 13.23 -33.26
N PRO A 206 26.99 14.13 -33.35
CA PRO A 206 26.72 15.56 -33.33
C PRO A 206 25.79 15.92 -34.49
N ASP A 207 24.72 16.63 -34.16
CA ASP A 207 23.79 17.16 -35.20
C ASP A 207 24.54 18.26 -35.97
N PRO A 208 24.85 18.07 -37.27
CA PRO A 208 25.61 19.04 -38.04
C PRO A 208 24.88 20.38 -38.24
N HIS A 209 23.60 20.45 -37.90
CA HIS A 209 22.75 21.64 -38.04
C HIS A 209 22.50 22.41 -36.76
N LYS A 210 22.94 21.89 -35.58
CA LYS A 210 22.86 22.61 -34.31
C LYS A 210 24.13 23.40 -34.07
N LYS A 211 24.11 24.69 -34.44
CA LYS A 211 25.13 25.63 -33.97
C LYS A 211 25.14 25.66 -32.44
N VAL A 212 26.29 25.43 -31.85
CA VAL A 212 26.62 25.56 -30.42
C VAL A 212 26.42 27.02 -29.99
#